data_57951077589266dfb9e148a319a61f8c
#
_entry.id   57951077589266dfb9e148a319a61f8c
#
_cell.length_a   1.000
_cell.length_b   1.000
_cell.length_c   1.000
_cell.angle_alpha   90.00
_cell.angle_beta   90.00
_cell.angle_gamma   90.00
#
_symmetry.space_group_name_H-M   'P 1'
#
loop_
_entity.id
_entity.type
_entity.pdbx_description
1 polymer ?
#
loop_
_entity_poly.entity_id
_entity_poly.type
_entity_poly.pdbx_seq_one_letter_code
_entity_poly.pdbx_strand_id
1 'polypeptide(L)'
;MKIEPVQVEEAARELYIRALKMLPPDIKAGFARLDKSETDATAKSVLGTMIANIRVAEDTDNLLCQDTGIPIYNVLIGRDVELDGHAIKAAIRRGCERATRDYPLRSSVVHPLTRRNEHSSCGIEVPVIHIDFSDLPETLSIEMVPKGSGSENNSFLRMAIPAEGVDAIKTFVVDCVIAAGGKTCPPTIVGVGIGGTSDLCIALAKRAATRPLGSRCADVDGAALEARLSAAVNQLGVGPQGLGGDSTAFAVHIELAATHITMNPVAVNMQCHSARRARATFTPAGVAYGF
;
A
#
# COMPACT_ATOMS: atom_id res chain seq x y z
N MET A 1 -0.04 13.27 25.97
CA MET A 1 -0.84 14.11 25.02
C MET A 1 -2.26 13.55 24.91
N LYS A 2 -3.30 14.37 25.05
CA LYS A 2 -4.70 13.93 24.90
C LYS A 2 -5.16 14.15 23.45
N ILE A 3 -5.81 13.16 22.87
CA ILE A 3 -6.36 13.21 21.50
C ILE A 3 -7.88 13.12 21.57
N GLU A 4 -8.55 14.12 21.02
CA GLU A 4 -9.99 14.13 20.94
C GLU A 4 -10.50 13.45 19.65
N PRO A 5 -11.60 12.69 19.69
CA PRO A 5 -12.12 11.96 18.54
C PRO A 5 -12.39 12.84 17.31
N VAL A 6 -12.77 14.12 17.49
CA VAL A 6 -13.00 15.05 16.39
C VAL A 6 -11.73 15.35 15.59
N GLN A 7 -10.56 15.38 16.23
CA GLN A 7 -9.28 15.57 15.55
C GLN A 7 -8.94 14.35 14.68
N VAL A 8 -9.24 13.16 15.16
CA VAL A 8 -9.03 11.91 14.40
C VAL A 8 -10.00 11.81 13.22
N GLU A 9 -11.24 12.23 13.40
CA GLU A 9 -12.24 12.28 12.32
C GLU A 9 -11.80 13.22 11.20
N GLU A 10 -11.34 14.44 11.53
CA GLU A 10 -10.86 15.38 10.54
C GLU A 10 -9.60 14.88 9.84
N ALA A 11 -8.65 14.30 10.59
CA ALA A 11 -7.45 13.70 10.00
C ALA A 11 -7.81 12.54 9.05
N ALA A 12 -8.69 11.66 9.44
CA ALA A 12 -9.11 10.54 8.59
C ALA A 12 -9.76 11.01 7.28
N ARG A 13 -10.58 12.08 7.35
CA ARG A 13 -11.17 12.73 6.18
C ARG A 13 -10.10 13.31 5.26
N GLU A 14 -9.23 14.14 5.79
CA GLU A 14 -8.17 14.81 5.02
C GLU A 14 -7.21 13.81 4.38
N LEU A 15 -6.82 12.77 5.11
CA LEU A 15 -5.90 11.75 4.62
C LEU A 15 -6.48 10.98 3.43
N TYR A 16 -7.77 10.66 3.44
CA TYR A 16 -8.39 9.94 2.33
C TYR A 16 -8.40 10.79 1.06
N ILE A 17 -8.80 12.05 1.16
CA ILE A 17 -8.79 13.00 0.04
C ILE A 17 -7.36 13.19 -0.47
N ARG A 18 -6.41 13.47 0.43
CA ARG A 18 -4.99 13.70 0.08
C ARG A 18 -4.37 12.51 -0.64
N ALA A 19 -4.57 11.29 -0.12
CA ALA A 19 -4.03 10.07 -0.72
C ALA A 19 -4.57 9.82 -2.13
N LEU A 20 -5.78 10.27 -2.45
CA LEU A 20 -6.39 10.07 -3.77
C LEU A 20 -6.00 11.14 -4.79
N LYS A 21 -5.56 12.31 -4.33
CA LYS A 21 -5.24 13.48 -5.19
C LYS A 21 -3.76 13.69 -5.41
N MET A 22 -2.92 13.31 -4.46
CA MET A 22 -1.49 13.61 -4.48
C MET A 22 -0.67 12.33 -4.45
N LEU A 23 0.33 12.25 -5.32
CA LEU A 23 1.25 11.13 -5.33
C LEU A 23 2.40 11.36 -4.34
N PRO A 24 2.76 10.36 -3.51
CA PRO A 24 3.91 10.48 -2.62
C PRO A 24 5.21 10.83 -3.35
N PRO A 25 6.09 11.67 -2.77
CA PRO A 25 7.32 12.13 -3.43
C PRO A 25 8.27 11.01 -3.84
N ASP A 26 8.37 9.94 -3.05
CA ASP A 26 9.20 8.77 -3.36
C ASP A 26 8.68 8.01 -4.59
N ILE A 27 7.38 7.95 -4.80
CA ILE A 27 6.77 7.33 -5.99
C ILE A 27 7.04 8.20 -7.22
N LYS A 28 6.95 9.55 -7.11
CA LYS A 28 7.35 10.47 -8.20
C LYS A 28 8.81 10.27 -8.58
N ALA A 29 9.69 10.17 -7.58
CA ALA A 29 11.10 9.85 -7.81
C ALA A 29 11.30 8.46 -8.45
N GLY A 30 10.47 7.49 -8.06
CA GLY A 30 10.41 6.17 -8.67
C GLY A 30 10.08 6.23 -10.17
N PHE A 31 9.06 7.00 -10.55
CA PHE A 31 8.71 7.22 -11.95
C PHE A 31 9.85 7.88 -12.74
N ALA A 32 10.47 8.93 -12.19
CA ALA A 32 11.60 9.59 -12.84
C ALA A 32 12.80 8.67 -13.06
N ARG A 33 13.06 7.76 -12.10
CA ARG A 33 14.10 6.74 -12.23
C ARG A 33 13.77 5.73 -13.34
N LEU A 34 12.54 5.20 -13.38
CA LEU A 34 12.12 4.23 -14.38
C LEU A 34 12.10 4.85 -15.79
N ASP A 35 11.57 6.04 -15.96
CA ASP A 35 11.54 6.74 -17.24
C ASP A 35 12.95 6.96 -17.82
N LYS A 36 13.94 7.23 -16.94
CA LYS A 36 15.34 7.36 -17.33
C LYS A 36 16.00 6.05 -17.75
N SER A 37 15.62 4.93 -17.09
CA SER A 37 16.25 3.62 -17.31
C SER A 37 15.51 2.75 -18.33
N GLU A 38 14.26 3.07 -18.68
CA GLU A 38 13.48 2.31 -19.66
C GLU A 38 14.11 2.39 -21.05
N THR A 39 14.24 1.24 -21.72
CA THR A 39 14.84 1.16 -23.06
C THR A 39 13.82 0.91 -24.16
N ASP A 40 12.68 0.30 -23.84
CA ASP A 40 11.61 0.07 -24.81
C ASP A 40 10.83 1.37 -25.11
N ALA A 41 10.68 1.71 -26.38
CA ALA A 41 10.05 2.96 -26.83
C ALA A 41 8.55 3.04 -26.47
N THR A 42 7.84 1.91 -26.54
CA THR A 42 6.42 1.82 -26.19
C THR A 42 6.25 2.00 -24.68
N ALA A 43 7.01 1.27 -23.88
CA ALA A 43 7.02 1.39 -22.43
C ALA A 43 7.34 2.81 -21.97
N LYS A 44 8.31 3.47 -22.60
CA LYS A 44 8.67 4.86 -22.32
C LYS A 44 7.53 5.82 -22.61
N SER A 45 6.81 5.63 -23.71
CA SER A 45 5.61 6.42 -24.05
C SER A 45 4.50 6.23 -23.02
N VAL A 46 4.29 4.99 -22.55
CA VAL A 46 3.32 4.66 -21.49
C VAL A 46 3.71 5.33 -20.17
N LEU A 47 4.97 5.24 -19.74
CA LEU A 47 5.46 5.93 -18.54
C LEU A 47 5.27 7.44 -18.65
N GLY A 48 5.58 8.04 -19.79
CA GLY A 48 5.35 9.47 -20.05
C GLY A 48 3.88 9.86 -19.90
N THR A 49 2.96 9.02 -20.40
CA THR A 49 1.51 9.24 -20.23
C THR A 49 1.08 9.13 -18.77
N MET A 50 1.61 8.16 -18.02
CA MET A 50 1.33 8.03 -16.57
C MET A 50 1.84 9.24 -15.78
N ILE A 51 3.03 9.74 -16.09
CA ILE A 51 3.60 10.94 -15.48
C ILE A 51 2.76 12.19 -15.82
N ALA A 52 2.30 12.30 -17.06
CA ALA A 52 1.41 13.38 -17.47
C ALA A 52 0.07 13.34 -16.72
N ASN A 53 -0.53 12.14 -16.55
CA ASN A 53 -1.75 11.98 -15.75
C ASN A 53 -1.58 12.46 -14.31
N ILE A 54 -0.44 12.14 -13.67
CA ILE A 54 -0.14 12.60 -12.31
C ILE A 54 -0.13 14.11 -12.24
N ARG A 55 0.56 14.80 -13.18
CA ARG A 55 0.64 16.26 -13.24
C ARG A 55 -0.75 16.87 -13.42
N VAL A 56 -1.51 16.39 -14.41
CA VAL A 56 -2.86 16.88 -14.65
C VAL A 56 -3.75 16.73 -13.42
N ALA A 57 -3.71 15.57 -12.73
CA ALA A 57 -4.51 15.36 -11.53
C ALA A 57 -4.15 16.35 -10.41
N GLU A 58 -2.86 16.56 -10.16
CA GLU A 58 -2.39 17.48 -9.12
C GLU A 58 -2.64 18.96 -9.47
N ASP A 59 -2.40 19.37 -10.72
CA ASP A 59 -2.57 20.76 -11.19
C ASP A 59 -4.05 21.18 -11.25
N THR A 60 -4.96 20.23 -11.49
CA THR A 60 -6.39 20.51 -11.61
C THR A 60 -7.19 20.07 -10.38
N ASP A 61 -6.52 19.67 -9.30
CA ASP A 61 -7.13 19.21 -8.06
C ASP A 61 -8.07 18.01 -8.23
N ASN A 62 -7.75 17.09 -9.14
CA ASN A 62 -8.54 15.91 -9.48
C ASN A 62 -7.95 14.62 -8.87
N LEU A 63 -8.73 13.54 -8.95
CA LEU A 63 -8.28 12.22 -8.51
C LEU A 63 -7.21 11.66 -9.46
N LEU A 64 -6.18 11.04 -8.88
CA LEU A 64 -5.13 10.31 -9.63
C LEU A 64 -5.68 9.12 -10.40
N CYS A 65 -6.73 8.49 -9.89
CA CYS A 65 -7.37 7.32 -10.46
C CYS A 65 -8.83 7.23 -10.02
N GLN A 66 -9.69 6.73 -10.90
CA GLN A 66 -11.10 6.48 -10.61
C GLN A 66 -11.34 5.37 -9.57
N ASP A 67 -10.40 4.44 -9.38
CA ASP A 67 -10.44 3.46 -8.28
C ASP A 67 -10.02 4.14 -6.99
N THR A 68 -10.97 4.40 -6.10
CA THR A 68 -10.74 5.01 -4.79
C THR A 68 -10.32 4.00 -3.73
N GLY A 69 -10.29 2.71 -4.08
CA GLY A 69 -9.78 1.62 -3.27
C GLY A 69 -10.64 1.27 -2.06
N ILE A 70 -10.19 0.25 -1.33
CA ILE A 70 -10.64 -0.06 0.03
C ILE A 70 -9.83 0.81 0.99
N PRO A 71 -10.48 1.64 1.83
CA PRO A 71 -9.77 2.48 2.78
C PRO A 71 -9.18 1.63 3.91
N ILE A 72 -7.84 1.73 4.07
CA ILE A 72 -7.09 1.09 5.16
C ILE A 72 -6.44 2.20 5.98
N TYR A 73 -6.65 2.20 7.29
CA TYR A 73 -6.01 3.11 8.23
C TYR A 73 -5.10 2.33 9.17
N ASN A 74 -3.82 2.67 9.16
CA ASN A 74 -2.82 2.16 10.10
C ASN A 74 -2.61 3.22 11.18
N VAL A 75 -2.97 2.90 12.40
CA VAL A 75 -2.88 3.79 13.57
C VAL A 75 -1.76 3.32 14.46
N LEU A 76 -0.76 4.16 14.68
CA LEU A 76 0.36 3.90 15.58
C LEU A 76 0.27 4.82 16.78
N ILE A 77 -0.01 4.24 17.94
CA ILE A 77 -0.21 4.96 19.21
C ILE A 77 1.09 4.97 19.97
N GLY A 78 1.65 6.14 20.20
CA GLY A 78 2.85 6.32 20.98
C GLY A 78 2.58 6.26 22.48
N ARG A 79 3.67 6.08 23.24
CA ARG A 79 3.63 6.16 24.70
C ARG A 79 3.13 7.54 25.14
N ASP A 80 2.42 7.59 26.25
CA ASP A 80 1.86 8.82 26.86
C ASP A 80 0.79 9.52 26.00
N VAL A 81 0.18 8.81 25.03
CA VAL A 81 -1.01 9.26 24.31
C VAL A 81 -2.26 8.76 25.02
N GLU A 82 -3.08 9.71 25.47
CA GLU A 82 -4.37 9.44 26.07
C GLU A 82 -5.48 9.57 25.00
N LEU A 83 -6.26 8.51 24.79
CA LEU A 83 -7.34 8.47 23.83
C LEU A 83 -8.39 7.40 24.19
N ASP A 84 -9.63 7.58 23.70
CA ASP A 84 -10.67 6.55 23.76
C ASP A 84 -10.57 5.65 22.52
N GLY A 85 -10.07 4.42 22.70
CA GLY A 85 -9.86 3.47 21.59
C GLY A 85 -11.17 3.07 20.88
N HIS A 86 -12.33 3.08 21.56
CA HIS A 86 -13.62 2.83 20.91
C HIS A 86 -14.05 4.02 20.05
N ALA A 87 -13.94 5.23 20.59
CA ALA A 87 -14.30 6.46 19.90
C ALA A 87 -13.41 6.71 18.66
N ILE A 88 -12.14 6.31 18.70
CA ILE A 88 -11.21 6.45 17.56
C ILE A 88 -11.67 5.66 16.34
N LYS A 89 -12.07 4.39 16.48
CA LYS A 89 -12.58 3.60 15.35
C LYS A 89 -13.82 4.25 14.74
N ALA A 90 -14.74 4.72 15.57
CA ALA A 90 -15.93 5.44 15.12
C ALA A 90 -15.58 6.77 14.43
N ALA A 91 -14.60 7.52 14.94
CA ALA A 91 -14.12 8.77 14.35
C ALA A 91 -13.49 8.54 12.97
N ILE A 92 -12.62 7.54 12.82
CA ILE A 92 -12.03 7.18 11.52
C ILE A 92 -13.13 6.83 10.51
N ARG A 93 -14.13 6.04 10.92
CA ARG A 93 -15.27 5.70 10.05
C ARG A 93 -16.03 6.95 9.59
N ARG A 94 -16.38 7.85 10.51
CA ARG A 94 -17.06 9.11 10.15
C ARG A 94 -16.21 9.99 9.24
N GLY A 95 -14.91 10.09 9.49
CA GLY A 95 -13.97 10.80 8.60
C GLY A 95 -13.95 10.23 7.18
N CYS A 96 -13.93 8.92 7.05
CA CYS A 96 -14.00 8.23 5.75
C CYS A 96 -15.32 8.51 5.02
N GLU A 97 -16.46 8.45 5.73
CA GLU A 97 -17.78 8.78 5.18
C GLU A 97 -17.88 10.26 4.75
N ARG A 98 -17.37 11.17 5.57
CA ARG A 98 -17.31 12.61 5.26
C ARG A 98 -16.45 12.89 4.04
N ALA A 99 -15.26 12.27 3.93
CA ALA A 99 -14.41 12.41 2.75
C ALA A 99 -15.17 12.05 1.46
N THR A 100 -15.96 10.98 1.50
CA THR A 100 -16.73 10.51 0.33
C THR A 100 -17.88 11.46 -0.04
N ARG A 101 -18.49 12.13 0.94
CA ARG A 101 -19.59 13.10 0.71
C ARG A 101 -19.10 14.48 0.32
N ASP A 102 -18.06 14.97 1.00
CA ASP A 102 -17.58 16.36 0.86
C ASP A 102 -16.73 16.54 -0.40
N TYR A 103 -16.10 15.48 -0.86
CA TYR A 103 -15.35 15.44 -2.10
C TYR A 103 -15.94 14.36 -3.01
N PRO A 104 -16.05 14.57 -4.33
CA PRO A 104 -16.75 13.63 -5.21
C PRO A 104 -15.98 12.31 -5.41
N LEU A 105 -15.78 11.58 -4.31
CA LEU A 105 -15.16 10.27 -4.33
C LEU A 105 -16.16 9.22 -4.81
N ARG A 106 -15.71 8.39 -5.75
CA ARG A 106 -16.46 7.21 -6.14
C ARG A 106 -16.40 6.16 -5.03
N SER A 107 -17.53 5.87 -4.36
CA SER A 107 -17.57 4.77 -3.40
C SER A 107 -17.38 3.41 -4.11
N SER A 108 -16.28 2.73 -3.80
CA SER A 108 -15.95 1.40 -4.36
C SER A 108 -16.29 0.25 -3.39
N VAL A 109 -16.79 0.57 -2.18
CA VAL A 109 -17.15 -0.41 -1.15
C VAL A 109 -18.60 -0.86 -1.32
N VAL A 110 -18.79 -2.18 -1.38
CA VAL A 110 -20.10 -2.80 -1.58
C VAL A 110 -20.29 -3.99 -0.63
N HIS A 111 -21.54 -4.34 -0.37
CA HIS A 111 -21.86 -5.56 0.38
C HIS A 111 -21.38 -6.81 -0.40
N PRO A 112 -20.64 -7.76 0.22
CA PRO A 112 -19.96 -8.83 -0.51
C PRO A 112 -20.89 -9.79 -1.26
N LEU A 113 -22.09 -10.02 -0.76
CA LEU A 113 -23.06 -10.94 -1.38
C LEU A 113 -24.06 -10.21 -2.27
N THR A 114 -24.69 -9.14 -1.79
CA THR A 114 -25.77 -8.43 -2.52
C THR A 114 -25.26 -7.39 -3.49
N ARG A 115 -23.97 -7.00 -3.40
CA ARG A 115 -23.32 -5.93 -4.17
C ARG A 115 -23.93 -4.54 -3.96
N ARG A 116 -24.81 -4.38 -2.94
CA ARG A 116 -25.39 -3.07 -2.61
C ARG A 116 -24.28 -2.10 -2.18
N ASN A 117 -24.30 -0.90 -2.75
CA ASN A 117 -23.39 0.20 -2.44
C ASN A 117 -24.09 1.23 -1.59
N GLU A 118 -23.56 1.53 -0.41
CA GLU A 118 -24.09 2.57 0.50
C GLU A 118 -23.55 3.98 0.16
N HIS A 119 -22.72 4.11 -0.85
CA HIS A 119 -22.14 5.37 -1.33
C HIS A 119 -21.35 6.15 -0.26
N SER A 120 -20.78 5.45 0.73
CA SER A 120 -20.08 6.03 1.88
C SER A 120 -18.60 5.67 1.94
N SER A 121 -18.10 4.81 1.06
CA SER A 121 -16.80 4.13 1.17
C SER A 121 -16.60 3.35 2.47
N CYS A 122 -17.68 3.10 3.20
CA CYS A 122 -17.73 2.30 4.43
C CYS A 122 -18.68 1.11 4.27
N GLY A 123 -18.49 0.09 5.09
CA GLY A 123 -19.31 -1.12 5.09
C GLY A 123 -19.04 -1.96 6.33
N ILE A 124 -19.42 -3.25 6.28
CA ILE A 124 -19.08 -4.23 7.32
C ILE A 124 -17.56 -4.36 7.33
N GLU A 125 -16.91 -4.16 8.48
CA GLU A 125 -15.45 -4.19 8.70
C GLU A 125 -14.63 -3.25 7.79
N VAL A 126 -15.25 -2.30 7.10
CA VAL A 126 -14.59 -1.29 6.26
C VAL A 126 -15.02 0.11 6.73
N PRO A 127 -14.09 1.05 6.93
CA PRO A 127 -12.63 0.98 6.65
C PRO A 127 -11.92 -0.08 7.49
N VAL A 128 -10.88 -0.68 6.90
CA VAL A 128 -9.97 -1.57 7.64
C VAL A 128 -9.12 -0.71 8.56
N ILE A 129 -9.06 -1.03 9.85
CA ILE A 129 -8.32 -0.25 10.84
C ILE A 129 -7.38 -1.17 11.60
N HIS A 130 -6.08 -0.96 11.41
CA HIS A 130 -5.03 -1.62 12.18
C HIS A 130 -4.54 -0.66 13.26
N ILE A 131 -4.41 -1.15 14.49
CA ILE A 131 -3.91 -0.36 15.62
C ILE A 131 -2.70 -1.08 16.17
N ASP A 132 -1.60 -0.33 16.34
CA ASP A 132 -0.36 -0.80 16.93
C ASP A 132 0.20 0.26 17.88
N PHE A 133 1.22 -0.10 18.67
CA PHE A 133 1.82 0.76 19.67
C PHE A 133 3.30 0.98 19.38
N SER A 134 3.81 2.14 19.78
CA SER A 134 5.22 2.51 19.67
C SER A 134 5.77 3.14 20.94
N ASP A 135 7.09 3.12 21.08
CA ASP A 135 7.78 3.78 22.19
C ASP A 135 7.94 5.30 22.01
N LEU A 136 7.50 5.86 20.89
CA LEU A 136 7.56 7.31 20.64
C LEU A 136 6.68 8.05 21.65
N PRO A 137 7.22 8.99 22.44
CA PRO A 137 6.43 9.71 23.42
C PRO A 137 5.47 10.68 22.72
N GLU A 138 4.28 10.85 23.30
CA GLU A 138 3.30 11.86 22.90
C GLU A 138 3.09 12.00 21.39
N THR A 139 3.11 10.87 20.65
CA THR A 139 2.97 10.85 19.20
C THR A 139 1.86 9.88 18.80
N LEU A 140 0.87 10.35 18.02
CA LEU A 140 -0.08 9.49 17.33
C LEU A 140 0.15 9.64 15.82
N SER A 141 0.35 8.53 15.12
CA SER A 141 0.44 8.54 13.65
C SER A 141 -0.75 7.79 13.06
N ILE A 142 -1.37 8.37 12.04
CA ILE A 142 -2.43 7.74 11.26
C ILE A 142 -1.99 7.77 9.80
N GLU A 143 -1.80 6.61 9.21
CA GLU A 143 -1.55 6.47 7.78
C GLU A 143 -2.79 5.90 7.09
N MET A 144 -3.18 6.51 6.00
CA MET A 144 -4.28 6.06 5.15
C MET A 144 -3.73 5.53 3.83
N VAL A 145 -4.15 4.30 3.47
CA VAL A 145 -3.82 3.64 2.22
C VAL A 145 -5.11 3.26 1.50
N PRO A 146 -5.45 3.90 0.39
CA PRO A 146 -6.58 3.50 -0.45
C PRO A 146 -6.15 2.33 -1.34
N LYS A 147 -6.38 1.10 -0.90
CA LYS A 147 -5.90 -0.10 -1.59
C LYS A 147 -6.76 -0.45 -2.80
N GLY A 148 -6.21 -0.26 -4.00
CA GLY A 148 -6.89 -0.50 -5.26
C GLY A 148 -7.22 -1.97 -5.51
N SER A 149 -8.38 -2.23 -6.13
CA SER A 149 -8.90 -3.59 -6.33
C SER A 149 -8.04 -4.42 -7.29
N GLY A 150 -7.53 -3.85 -8.36
CA GLY A 150 -6.68 -4.56 -9.32
C GLY A 150 -5.45 -5.17 -8.68
N SER A 151 -4.80 -4.40 -7.80
CA SER A 151 -3.64 -4.89 -7.06
C SER A 151 -4.03 -5.81 -5.87
N GLU A 152 -5.15 -5.55 -5.19
CA GLU A 152 -5.60 -6.41 -4.08
C GLU A 152 -6.07 -7.79 -4.55
N ASN A 153 -6.69 -7.90 -5.72
CA ASN A 153 -7.08 -9.16 -6.32
C ASN A 153 -5.89 -10.07 -6.68
N ASN A 154 -4.66 -9.52 -6.70
CA ASN A 154 -3.43 -10.26 -6.92
C ASN A 154 -2.67 -10.44 -5.60
N SER A 155 -3.33 -11.11 -4.66
CA SER A 155 -2.79 -11.56 -3.36
C SER A 155 -2.63 -13.07 -3.39
N PHE A 156 -1.47 -13.55 -2.97
CA PHE A 156 -1.12 -14.97 -3.03
C PHE A 156 -0.56 -15.43 -1.69
N LEU A 157 -0.86 -16.65 -1.31
CA LEU A 157 -0.30 -17.32 -0.13
C LEU A 157 0.09 -18.76 -0.50
N ARG A 158 1.30 -19.15 -0.09
CA ARG A 158 1.77 -20.52 -0.15
C ARG A 158 2.31 -20.93 1.22
N MET A 159 1.88 -22.08 1.71
CA MET A 159 2.51 -22.72 2.86
C MET A 159 3.69 -23.55 2.34
N ALA A 160 4.86 -22.94 2.21
CA ALA A 160 6.05 -23.61 1.70
C ALA A 160 6.62 -24.61 2.73
N ILE A 161 7.27 -25.63 2.24
CA ILE A 161 8.00 -26.61 3.05
C ILE A 161 9.41 -26.05 3.31
N PRO A 162 9.90 -26.01 4.57
CA PRO A 162 11.22 -25.48 4.89
C PRO A 162 12.37 -26.09 4.08
N ALA A 163 12.29 -27.37 3.73
CA ALA A 163 13.30 -28.07 2.95
C ALA A 163 13.42 -27.56 1.49
N GLU A 164 12.41 -26.85 0.97
CA GLU A 164 12.47 -26.26 -0.38
C GLU A 164 13.41 -25.03 -0.44
N GLY A 165 13.73 -24.45 0.71
CA GLY A 165 14.71 -23.37 0.83
C GLY A 165 14.27 -22.04 0.19
N VAL A 166 15.25 -21.14 0.08
CA VAL A 166 15.02 -19.76 -0.44
C VAL A 166 14.70 -19.75 -1.92
N ASP A 167 15.16 -20.71 -2.69
CA ASP A 167 14.92 -20.75 -4.14
C ASP A 167 13.43 -20.99 -4.47
N ALA A 168 12.75 -21.79 -3.67
CA ALA A 168 11.30 -21.96 -3.80
C ALA A 168 10.53 -20.65 -3.49
N ILE A 169 11.02 -19.85 -2.56
CA ILE A 169 10.46 -18.50 -2.27
C ILE A 169 10.63 -17.60 -3.49
N LYS A 170 11.81 -17.56 -4.09
CA LYS A 170 12.08 -16.74 -5.29
C LYS A 170 11.18 -17.14 -6.45
N THR A 171 11.10 -18.46 -6.73
CA THR A 171 10.25 -19.00 -7.79
C THR A 171 8.79 -18.59 -7.55
N PHE A 172 8.28 -18.78 -6.34
CA PHE A 172 6.89 -18.41 -6.00
C PHE A 172 6.61 -16.91 -6.21
N VAL A 173 7.52 -16.03 -5.79
CA VAL A 173 7.35 -14.57 -5.98
C VAL A 173 7.32 -14.21 -7.47
N VAL A 174 8.23 -14.78 -8.26
CA VAL A 174 8.29 -14.58 -9.73
C VAL A 174 7.00 -15.08 -10.39
N ASP A 175 6.54 -16.28 -10.04
CA ASP A 175 5.30 -16.87 -10.56
C ASP A 175 4.08 -15.99 -10.24
N CYS A 176 4.02 -15.41 -9.03
CA CYS A 176 2.97 -14.49 -8.65
C CYS A 176 2.96 -13.23 -9.52
N VAL A 177 4.13 -12.67 -9.83
CA VAL A 177 4.24 -11.49 -10.71
C VAL A 177 3.81 -11.82 -12.13
N ILE A 178 4.22 -12.97 -12.65
CA ILE A 178 3.79 -13.46 -13.99
C ILE A 178 2.27 -13.65 -14.03
N ALA A 179 1.70 -14.31 -13.02
CA ALA A 179 0.26 -14.56 -12.94
C ALA A 179 -0.56 -13.26 -12.83
N ALA A 180 -0.02 -12.26 -12.14
CA ALA A 180 -0.62 -10.93 -12.01
C ALA A 180 -0.53 -10.14 -13.32
N GLY A 181 0.61 -10.14 -14.00
CA GLY A 181 0.83 -9.44 -15.26
C GLY A 181 0.38 -7.98 -15.19
N GLY A 182 -0.31 -7.51 -16.22
CA GLY A 182 -0.84 -6.14 -16.32
C GLY A 182 -2.01 -5.82 -15.38
N LYS A 183 -2.64 -6.82 -14.73
CA LYS A 183 -3.83 -6.64 -13.88
C LYS A 183 -3.60 -5.75 -12.66
N THR A 184 -2.36 -5.60 -12.22
CA THR A 184 -1.97 -4.75 -11.09
C THR A 184 -1.68 -3.31 -11.47
N CYS A 185 -1.81 -2.94 -12.73
CA CYS A 185 -1.39 -1.66 -13.28
C CYS A 185 0.10 -1.36 -12.94
N PRO A 186 1.05 -2.14 -13.48
CA PRO A 186 2.48 -1.88 -13.26
C PRO A 186 2.92 -0.50 -13.83
N PRO A 187 4.06 0.06 -13.34
CA PRO A 187 5.04 -0.55 -12.43
C PRO A 187 4.47 -0.76 -11.02
N THR A 188 4.70 -1.91 -10.42
CA THR A 188 4.16 -2.27 -9.11
C THR A 188 5.18 -2.10 -7.99
N ILE A 189 4.71 -2.07 -6.74
CA ILE A 189 5.53 -2.48 -5.60
C ILE A 189 5.08 -3.89 -5.23
N VAL A 190 6.00 -4.84 -5.26
CA VAL A 190 5.75 -6.22 -4.86
C VAL A 190 6.09 -6.37 -3.39
N GLY A 191 5.08 -6.55 -2.55
CA GLY A 191 5.27 -6.82 -1.13
C GLY A 191 5.28 -8.32 -0.88
N VAL A 192 6.29 -8.79 -0.16
CA VAL A 192 6.49 -10.19 0.20
C VAL A 192 6.51 -10.31 1.72
N GLY A 193 5.67 -11.16 2.26
CA GLY A 193 5.71 -11.58 3.65
C GLY A 193 6.29 -12.99 3.73
N ILE A 194 7.19 -13.24 4.68
CA ILE A 194 7.79 -14.55 4.89
C ILE A 194 7.77 -14.89 6.37
N GLY A 195 7.25 -16.05 6.70
CA GLY A 195 7.18 -16.55 8.07
C GLY A 195 5.90 -16.14 8.82
N GLY A 196 5.89 -16.32 10.12
CA GLY A 196 4.73 -16.15 10.98
C GLY A 196 3.67 -17.24 10.78
N THR A 197 2.43 -16.89 11.04
CA THR A 197 1.21 -17.65 10.70
C THR A 197 0.69 -17.23 9.34
N SER A 198 -0.26 -17.93 8.75
CA SER A 198 -0.79 -17.62 7.41
C SER A 198 -1.39 -16.20 7.32
N ASP A 199 -2.14 -15.80 8.34
CA ASP A 199 -2.73 -14.45 8.44
C ASP A 199 -1.67 -13.38 8.64
N LEU A 200 -0.69 -13.59 9.53
CA LEU A 200 0.43 -12.67 9.73
C LEU A 200 1.27 -12.56 8.46
N CYS A 201 1.53 -13.64 7.76
CA CYS A 201 2.28 -13.65 6.51
C CYS A 201 1.63 -12.76 5.44
N ILE A 202 0.31 -12.84 5.27
CA ILE A 202 -0.43 -11.96 4.35
C ILE A 202 -0.39 -10.50 4.82
N ALA A 203 -0.52 -10.26 6.13
CA ALA A 203 -0.42 -8.91 6.69
C ALA A 203 0.97 -8.31 6.48
N LEU A 204 2.03 -9.09 6.62
CA LEU A 204 3.42 -8.70 6.32
C LEU A 204 3.59 -8.34 4.84
N ALA A 205 3.08 -9.17 3.93
CA ALA A 205 3.13 -8.88 2.49
C ALA A 205 2.44 -7.55 2.14
N LYS A 206 1.29 -7.27 2.75
CA LYS A 206 0.57 -6.01 2.55
C LYS A 206 1.33 -4.82 3.14
N ARG A 207 1.93 -4.97 4.32
CA ARG A 207 2.81 -3.95 4.93
C ARG A 207 4.01 -3.66 4.01
N ALA A 208 4.68 -4.70 3.51
CA ALA A 208 5.78 -4.57 2.57
C ALA A 208 5.36 -3.82 1.29
N ALA A 209 4.20 -4.15 0.71
CA ALA A 209 3.70 -3.50 -0.51
C ALA A 209 3.40 -2.00 -0.34
N THR A 210 3.12 -1.54 0.88
CA THR A 210 2.80 -0.13 1.18
C THR A 210 3.97 0.66 1.76
N ARG A 211 5.11 0.03 1.96
CA ARG A 211 6.34 0.65 2.49
C ARG A 211 6.87 1.70 1.51
N PRO A 212 7.45 2.83 1.99
CA PRO A 212 8.07 3.84 1.13
C PRO A 212 9.17 3.27 0.23
N LEU A 213 9.24 3.76 -1.02
CA LEU A 213 10.33 3.42 -1.93
C LEU A 213 11.67 3.92 -1.36
N GLY A 214 12.70 3.10 -1.54
CA GLY A 214 14.03 3.38 -1.00
C GLY A 214 14.25 2.83 0.41
N SER A 215 13.20 2.42 1.13
CA SER A 215 13.35 1.64 2.36
C SER A 215 13.82 0.22 2.06
N ARG A 216 14.44 -0.43 3.04
CA ARG A 216 14.93 -1.80 2.93
C ARG A 216 14.44 -2.64 4.11
N CYS A 217 14.41 -3.95 3.93
CA CYS A 217 14.21 -4.88 5.03
C CYS A 217 15.23 -4.63 6.14
N ALA A 218 14.80 -4.65 7.39
CA ALA A 218 15.70 -4.49 8.53
C ALA A 218 16.67 -5.66 8.70
N ASP A 219 16.27 -6.84 8.24
CA ASP A 219 17.10 -8.04 8.21
C ASP A 219 18.02 -8.04 6.98
N VAL A 220 19.30 -8.39 7.18
CA VAL A 220 20.33 -8.32 6.14
C VAL A 220 20.08 -9.31 5.00
N ASP A 221 19.60 -10.52 5.31
CA ASP A 221 19.30 -11.54 4.30
C ASP A 221 18.03 -11.19 3.55
N GLY A 222 17.03 -10.63 4.26
CA GLY A 222 15.83 -10.06 3.66
C GLY A 222 16.14 -8.93 2.68
N ALA A 223 17.01 -7.99 3.06
CA ALA A 223 17.44 -6.89 2.19
C ALA A 223 18.22 -7.37 0.95
N ALA A 224 19.05 -8.41 1.10
CA ALA A 224 19.76 -9.04 -0.01
C ALA A 224 18.78 -9.75 -0.96
N LEU A 225 17.74 -10.38 -0.42
CA LEU A 225 16.70 -11.03 -1.22
C LEU A 225 15.82 -10.00 -1.96
N GLU A 226 15.47 -8.86 -1.32
CA GLU A 226 14.79 -7.74 -2.00
C GLU A 226 15.51 -7.29 -3.26
N ALA A 227 16.82 -7.09 -3.18
CA ALA A 227 17.62 -6.65 -4.32
C ALA A 227 17.61 -7.67 -5.46
N ARG A 228 17.78 -8.96 -5.12
CA ARG A 228 17.77 -10.04 -6.13
C ARG A 228 16.41 -10.21 -6.80
N LEU A 229 15.32 -10.15 -6.02
CA LEU A 229 13.97 -10.25 -6.54
C LEU A 229 13.59 -9.03 -7.38
N SER A 230 13.99 -7.82 -6.98
CA SER A 230 13.75 -6.61 -7.78
C SER A 230 14.40 -6.69 -9.15
N ALA A 231 15.62 -7.20 -9.23
CA ALA A 231 16.31 -7.43 -10.52
C ALA A 231 15.58 -8.48 -11.35
N ALA A 232 15.22 -9.63 -10.77
CA ALA A 232 14.54 -10.72 -11.47
C ALA A 232 13.14 -10.31 -11.98
N VAL A 233 12.37 -9.58 -11.19
CA VAL A 233 11.02 -9.12 -11.57
C VAL A 233 11.07 -8.17 -12.77
N ASN A 234 12.05 -7.27 -12.82
CA ASN A 234 12.18 -6.35 -13.95
C ASN A 234 12.69 -7.02 -15.24
N GLN A 235 13.31 -8.21 -15.14
CA GLN A 235 13.69 -9.02 -16.31
C GLN A 235 12.50 -9.78 -16.91
N LEU A 236 11.33 -9.80 -16.27
CA LEU A 236 10.15 -10.50 -16.79
C LEU A 236 9.52 -9.81 -18.01
N GLY A 237 9.84 -8.54 -18.25
CA GLY A 237 9.34 -7.81 -19.42
C GLY A 237 7.82 -7.54 -19.39
N VAL A 238 7.17 -7.56 -18.23
CA VAL A 238 5.75 -7.21 -18.10
C VAL A 238 5.53 -5.74 -18.44
N GLY A 239 6.42 -4.88 -17.97
CA GLY A 239 6.46 -3.47 -18.30
C GLY A 239 5.27 -2.63 -17.82
N PRO A 240 5.28 -1.31 -18.07
CA PRO A 240 4.22 -0.40 -17.67
C PRO A 240 2.87 -0.80 -18.26
N GLN A 241 1.85 -0.86 -17.42
CA GLN A 241 0.48 -1.31 -17.75
C GLN A 241 0.40 -2.74 -18.34
N GLY A 242 1.48 -3.53 -18.26
CA GLY A 242 1.55 -4.87 -18.87
C GLY A 242 1.78 -4.85 -20.38
N LEU A 243 2.30 -3.76 -20.93
CA LEU A 243 2.49 -3.57 -22.38
C LEU A 243 3.92 -3.85 -22.84
N GLY A 244 4.73 -4.50 -21.99
CA GLY A 244 6.12 -4.79 -22.27
C GLY A 244 7.09 -3.73 -21.74
N GLY A 245 8.38 -4.02 -21.75
CA GLY A 245 9.46 -3.13 -21.32
C GLY A 245 10.15 -3.56 -20.03
N ASP A 246 11.12 -2.76 -19.61
CA ASP A 246 12.01 -3.07 -18.47
C ASP A 246 11.40 -2.71 -17.11
N SER A 247 10.38 -1.86 -17.09
CA SER A 247 9.82 -1.24 -15.87
C SER A 247 8.61 -2.00 -15.35
N THR A 248 8.78 -3.24 -14.88
CA THR A 248 7.72 -4.07 -14.30
C THR A 248 7.38 -3.66 -12.87
N ALA A 249 8.39 -3.34 -12.05
CA ALA A 249 8.21 -2.97 -10.66
C ALA A 249 9.13 -1.80 -10.24
N PHE A 250 8.62 -0.95 -9.37
CA PHE A 250 9.45 0.04 -8.66
C PHE A 250 10.42 -0.62 -7.70
N ALA A 251 9.95 -1.63 -6.98
CA ALA A 251 10.70 -2.38 -5.98
C ALA A 251 10.00 -3.70 -5.62
N VAL A 252 10.77 -4.63 -5.06
CA VAL A 252 10.28 -5.72 -4.24
C VAL A 252 10.66 -5.41 -2.80
N HIS A 253 9.70 -5.42 -1.89
CA HIS A 253 9.92 -5.24 -0.46
C HIS A 253 9.57 -6.51 0.30
N ILE A 254 10.33 -6.82 1.36
CA ILE A 254 10.17 -8.02 2.18
C ILE A 254 9.97 -7.63 3.64
N GLU A 255 8.99 -8.25 4.28
CA GLU A 255 8.80 -8.24 5.73
C GLU A 255 8.88 -9.67 6.27
N LEU A 256 9.57 -9.83 7.40
CA LEU A 256 9.87 -11.14 7.97
C LEU A 256 9.24 -11.30 9.35
N ALA A 257 8.84 -12.52 9.68
CA ALA A 257 8.54 -12.93 11.05
C ALA A 257 9.14 -14.30 11.33
N ALA A 258 9.50 -14.55 12.59
CA ALA A 258 9.85 -15.90 13.03
C ALA A 258 8.69 -16.86 12.78
N THR A 259 9.00 -18.10 12.44
CA THR A 259 7.99 -19.10 12.10
C THR A 259 8.25 -20.42 12.81
N HIS A 260 7.30 -21.36 12.73
CA HIS A 260 7.47 -22.69 13.29
C HIS A 260 8.46 -23.51 12.46
N ILE A 261 9.25 -24.36 13.10
CA ILE A 261 10.33 -25.14 12.45
C ILE A 261 9.86 -26.02 11.27
N THR A 262 8.58 -26.40 11.23
CA THR A 262 8.03 -27.27 10.19
C THR A 262 7.19 -26.55 9.13
N MET A 263 7.12 -25.21 9.18
CA MET A 263 6.39 -24.44 8.16
C MET A 263 7.18 -23.19 7.74
N ASN A 264 6.93 -22.73 6.52
CA ASN A 264 7.51 -21.49 6.02
C ASN A 264 6.50 -20.80 5.09
N PRO A 265 5.47 -20.13 5.65
CA PRO A 265 4.50 -19.43 4.82
C PRO A 265 5.17 -18.29 4.06
N VAL A 266 4.77 -18.12 2.80
CA VAL A 266 5.18 -17.01 1.93
C VAL A 266 3.95 -16.39 1.31
N ALA A 267 3.79 -15.09 1.42
CA ALA A 267 2.70 -14.37 0.81
C ALA A 267 3.23 -13.26 -0.10
N VAL A 268 2.46 -12.96 -1.14
CA VAL A 268 2.72 -11.82 -2.04
C VAL A 268 1.46 -10.97 -2.12
N ASN A 269 1.60 -9.68 -1.91
CA ASN A 269 0.57 -8.67 -2.18
C ASN A 269 1.19 -7.57 -3.04
N MET A 270 0.45 -7.04 -3.99
CA MET A 270 0.98 -6.05 -4.90
C MET A 270 0.32 -4.69 -4.68
N GLN A 271 1.06 -3.62 -4.94
CA GLN A 271 0.55 -2.26 -4.98
C GLN A 271 0.66 -1.73 -6.40
N CYS A 272 -0.38 -1.04 -6.90
CA CYS A 272 -0.38 -0.47 -8.25
C CYS A 272 0.59 0.71 -8.36
N HIS A 273 0.81 1.19 -9.58
CA HIS A 273 1.75 2.28 -9.87
C HIS A 273 1.51 3.57 -9.09
N SER A 274 0.27 3.87 -8.72
CA SER A 274 0.00 5.08 -7.94
C SER A 274 0.42 4.96 -6.47
N ALA A 275 0.54 3.75 -5.93
CA ALA A 275 1.05 3.46 -4.57
C ALA A 275 0.66 4.52 -3.53
N ARG A 276 -0.61 4.89 -3.56
CA ARG A 276 -1.21 6.01 -2.83
C ARG A 276 -1.17 5.78 -1.34
N ARG A 277 -0.73 6.78 -0.60
CA ARG A 277 -0.82 6.84 0.86
C ARG A 277 -0.77 8.29 1.31
N ALA A 278 -1.23 8.55 2.52
CA ALA A 278 -1.05 9.83 3.21
C ALA A 278 -0.95 9.58 4.72
N ARG A 279 -0.24 10.44 5.44
CA ARG A 279 0.00 10.29 6.88
C ARG A 279 -0.28 11.59 7.61
N ALA A 280 -0.91 11.49 8.78
CA ALA A 280 -1.03 12.53 9.78
C ALA A 280 -0.23 12.14 11.02
N THR A 281 0.57 13.05 11.52
CA THR A 281 1.32 12.87 12.78
C THR A 281 0.87 13.94 13.76
N PHE A 282 0.31 13.50 14.87
CA PHE A 282 -0.09 14.33 15.99
C PHE A 282 1.03 14.39 17.02
N THR A 283 1.35 15.56 17.47
CA THR A 283 2.31 15.87 18.53
C THR A 283 1.76 16.97 19.40
N PRO A 284 2.36 17.29 20.56
CA PRO A 284 1.97 18.46 21.35
C PRO A 284 2.01 19.79 20.59
N ALA A 285 2.79 19.87 19.51
CA ALA A 285 2.88 21.06 18.65
C ALA A 285 1.72 21.17 17.63
N GLY A 286 0.92 20.11 17.48
CA GLY A 286 -0.20 20.07 16.54
C GLY A 286 -0.17 18.87 15.61
N VAL A 287 -0.88 18.97 14.49
CA VAL A 287 -1.00 17.91 13.47
C VAL A 287 -0.25 18.29 12.22
N ALA A 288 0.66 17.43 11.78
CA ALA A 288 1.37 17.55 10.50
C ALA A 288 0.84 16.52 9.51
N TYR A 289 0.56 16.96 8.27
CA TYR A 289 0.12 16.09 7.17
C TYR A 289 1.25 15.88 6.16
N GLY A 290 1.44 14.63 5.73
CA GLY A 290 2.47 14.24 4.79
C GLY A 290 2.17 12.90 4.09
N PHE A 291 3.22 12.11 3.79
CA PHE A 291 3.15 10.83 3.10
C PHE A 291 3.95 9.75 3.83
#